data_bafcaf48c8be75c780f4169e4b3edf09
#
_entry.id   bafcaf48c8be75c780f4169e4b3edf09
#
_cell.length_a   1.000
_cell.length_b   1.000
_cell.length_c   1.000
_cell.angle_alpha   90.00
_cell.angle_beta   90.00
_cell.angle_gamma   90.00
#
_symmetry.space_group_name_H-M   'P 1'
#
loop_
_entity.id
_entity.type
_entity.pdbx_description
1 polymer ?
#
loop_
_entity_poly.entity_id
_entity_poly.type
_entity_poly.pdbx_seq_one_letter_code
_entity_poly.pdbx_strand_id
1 'polypeptide(L)'
;MQSGSETRAALYASAGSDLIHFDVDVAGTALTRRDAFRLPASVQYAWQGPSRRFLYIAASNGGPGNAGDAHWLCALRIAPNGSLHLHGAPLALRWRPIHITLDMPGEHAIVAYNKPSTVSVHRIARDGTVGAEVAQAPSLDAGTYAHQVRVAPSNRVAILVARGNDAAGARPEDPGALKLLDYRDGRLINAVTIAPADGYGFGPRHVDFHPSRPWLYVSLERQNLLHVWRFEHDVMGAVPAFEHDLLAAPRAPGARQVAGTLHAHPNGRFVYVANRSYGTAERDGETVWTGGENNIAVFAIDPATGAPTVIQHADTGGVGPRCFALDPAGRLLVAANFMPIKVREAGRTQDVPATLAVFRVGDDGRLTMERRYEVDVGRETMFWMGIVPLPDA
;
A
#
# COMPACT_ATOMS: atom_id res chain seq x y z
N MET A 1 10.74 7.20 35.78
CA MET A 1 10.29 7.34 34.37
C MET A 1 11.39 6.77 33.50
N GLN A 2 11.25 5.53 33.03
CA GLN A 2 12.19 4.99 32.04
C GLN A 2 11.91 5.72 30.73
N SER A 3 12.88 6.46 30.21
CA SER A 3 12.88 6.96 28.85
C SER A 3 12.92 5.74 27.94
N GLY A 4 11.74 5.28 27.48
CA GLY A 4 11.68 4.30 26.42
C GLY A 4 12.51 4.84 25.25
N SER A 5 13.55 4.14 24.85
CA SER A 5 14.34 4.52 23.67
C SER A 5 13.38 4.64 22.49
N GLU A 6 13.33 5.81 21.91
CA GLU A 6 12.49 6.07 20.74
C GLU A 6 12.90 5.10 19.62
N THR A 7 11.97 4.33 19.11
CA THR A 7 12.26 3.36 18.03
C THR A 7 12.74 4.13 16.81
N ARG A 8 14.01 3.96 16.46
CA ARG A 8 14.57 4.57 15.25
C ARG A 8 13.92 3.97 14.02
N ALA A 9 13.65 4.79 13.03
CA ALA A 9 13.02 4.38 11.79
C ALA A 9 13.73 4.96 10.58
N ALA A 10 13.66 4.25 9.46
CA ALA A 10 14.06 4.74 8.15
C ALA A 10 12.86 4.79 7.21
N LEU A 11 12.85 5.76 6.31
CA LEU A 11 11.94 5.78 5.19
C LEU A 11 12.69 5.33 3.93
N TYR A 12 12.06 4.41 3.19
CA TYR A 12 12.52 4.03 1.85
C TYR A 12 11.45 4.41 0.83
N ALA A 13 11.86 5.14 -0.22
CA ALA A 13 10.99 5.54 -1.31
C ALA A 13 11.57 5.07 -2.64
N SER A 14 10.78 4.41 -3.47
CA SER A 14 11.25 3.96 -4.78
C SER A 14 11.25 5.11 -5.81
N ALA A 15 12.28 5.13 -6.65
CA ALA A 15 12.29 5.88 -7.90
C ALA A 15 12.70 4.88 -9.00
N GLY A 16 11.70 4.24 -9.61
CA GLY A 16 11.94 3.08 -10.46
C GLY A 16 12.64 1.95 -9.71
N SER A 17 13.85 1.58 -10.16
CA SER A 17 14.70 0.55 -9.53
C SER A 17 15.54 1.05 -8.36
N ASP A 18 15.64 2.35 -8.15
CA ASP A 18 16.36 2.91 -7.01
C ASP A 18 15.43 2.99 -5.79
N LEU A 19 15.90 2.47 -4.67
CA LEU A 19 15.25 2.56 -3.37
C LEU A 19 16.02 3.56 -2.51
N ILE A 20 15.49 4.77 -2.43
CA ILE A 20 16.13 5.91 -1.77
C ILE A 20 15.88 5.81 -0.26
N HIS A 21 16.93 5.91 0.52
CA HIS A 21 16.91 5.91 1.98
C HIS A 21 16.86 7.34 2.54
N PHE A 22 15.99 7.53 3.52
CA PHE A 22 15.91 8.74 4.33
C PHE A 22 15.93 8.36 5.81
N ASP A 23 16.71 9.07 6.60
CA ASP A 23 16.52 9.09 8.06
C ASP A 23 15.24 9.82 8.38
N VAL A 24 14.52 9.32 9.39
CA VAL A 24 13.27 9.91 9.87
C VAL A 24 13.49 10.53 11.24
N ASP A 25 13.37 11.86 11.31
CA ASP A 25 13.28 12.59 12.57
C ASP A 25 11.80 12.82 12.92
N VAL A 26 11.25 11.94 13.75
CA VAL A 26 9.83 12.01 14.16
C VAL A 26 9.56 13.27 14.97
N ALA A 27 10.46 13.66 15.89
CA ALA A 27 10.29 14.83 16.74
C ALA A 27 10.34 16.14 15.94
N GLY A 28 11.33 16.27 15.04
CA GLY A 28 11.47 17.41 14.14
C GLY A 28 10.55 17.38 12.90
N THR A 29 9.80 16.29 12.72
CA THR A 29 8.92 16.05 11.56
C THR A 29 9.68 16.28 10.25
N ALA A 30 10.86 15.64 10.11
CA ALA A 30 11.79 15.87 9.02
C ALA A 30 12.37 14.58 8.45
N LEU A 31 12.77 14.65 7.17
CA LEU A 31 13.47 13.59 6.45
C LEU A 31 14.86 14.10 6.07
N THR A 32 15.88 13.25 6.21
CA THR A 32 17.23 13.52 5.71
C THR A 32 17.60 12.44 4.71
N ARG A 33 17.73 12.80 3.43
CA ARG A 33 18.17 11.87 2.39
C ARG A 33 19.57 11.37 2.66
N ARG A 34 19.76 10.06 2.52
CA ARG A 34 21.05 9.36 2.69
C ARG A 34 21.50 8.80 1.35
N ASP A 35 21.52 7.50 1.25
CA ASP A 35 21.96 6.74 0.10
C ASP A 35 20.76 6.21 -0.72
N ALA A 36 21.05 5.42 -1.74
CA ALA A 36 20.07 4.68 -2.49
C ALA A 36 20.63 3.31 -2.84
N PHE A 37 19.78 2.29 -2.79
CA PHE A 37 20.11 0.95 -3.23
C PHE A 37 19.45 0.65 -4.58
N ARG A 38 20.21 0.20 -5.58
CA ARG A 38 19.70 -0.16 -6.89
C ARG A 38 19.33 -1.63 -6.96
N LEU A 39 18.08 -1.89 -7.28
CA LEU A 39 17.51 -3.22 -7.53
C LEU A 39 17.65 -3.63 -9.02
N PRO A 40 17.50 -4.92 -9.33
CA PRO A 40 17.56 -5.39 -10.73
C PRO A 40 16.38 -4.90 -11.60
N ALA A 41 15.28 -4.45 -10.99
CA ALA A 41 14.10 -3.91 -11.66
C ALA A 41 13.34 -2.94 -10.74
N SER A 42 12.33 -2.23 -11.29
CA SER A 42 11.54 -1.24 -10.55
C SER A 42 10.73 -1.88 -9.42
N VAL A 43 10.73 -1.23 -8.26
CA VAL A 43 10.00 -1.69 -7.07
C VAL A 43 8.49 -1.70 -7.34
N GLN A 44 7.85 -2.81 -7.07
CA GLN A 44 6.38 -2.93 -7.13
C GLN A 44 5.76 -2.83 -5.72
N TYR A 45 6.35 -3.55 -4.76
CA TYR A 45 5.98 -3.48 -3.34
C TYR A 45 7.11 -4.02 -2.47
N ALA A 46 7.13 -3.61 -1.18
CA ALA A 46 8.07 -4.18 -0.23
C ALA A 46 7.41 -4.42 1.14
N TRP A 47 7.95 -5.37 1.90
CA TRP A 47 7.48 -5.75 3.22
C TRP A 47 8.64 -6.04 4.16
N GLN A 48 8.63 -5.43 5.35
CA GLN A 48 9.65 -5.69 6.36
C GLN A 48 9.39 -7.01 7.11
N GLY A 49 10.43 -7.78 7.33
CA GLY A 49 10.36 -8.98 8.17
C GLY A 49 10.20 -8.65 9.65
N PRO A 50 9.59 -9.54 10.46
CA PRO A 50 9.31 -9.31 11.88
C PRO A 50 10.59 -9.13 12.72
N SER A 51 11.73 -9.65 12.26
CA SER A 51 13.04 -9.42 12.89
C SER A 51 13.57 -7.98 12.71
N ARG A 52 12.92 -7.14 11.90
CA ARG A 52 13.34 -5.80 11.48
C ARG A 52 14.66 -5.76 10.68
N ARG A 53 15.34 -6.89 10.53
CA ARG A 53 16.65 -6.99 9.88
C ARG A 53 16.58 -7.07 8.36
N PHE A 54 15.43 -7.42 7.80
CA PHE A 54 15.27 -7.67 6.37
C PHE A 54 14.07 -6.93 5.80
N LEU A 55 14.25 -6.42 4.58
CA LEU A 55 13.18 -5.89 3.72
C LEU A 55 13.09 -6.78 2.49
N TYR A 56 11.90 -7.35 2.25
CA TYR A 56 11.63 -8.19 1.09
C TYR A 56 10.92 -7.38 0.03
N ILE A 57 11.43 -7.43 -1.20
CA ILE A 57 11.01 -6.55 -2.28
C ILE A 57 10.59 -7.37 -3.48
N ALA A 58 9.37 -7.14 -3.94
CA ALA A 58 8.86 -7.57 -5.23
C ALA A 58 9.19 -6.51 -6.28
N ALA A 59 9.99 -6.85 -7.28
CA ALA A 59 10.46 -5.94 -8.32
C ALA A 59 10.10 -6.45 -9.72
N SER A 60 9.95 -5.55 -10.69
CA SER A 60 9.60 -5.89 -12.06
C SER A 60 9.98 -4.76 -13.02
N ASN A 61 10.39 -5.10 -14.24
CA ASN A 61 10.49 -4.14 -15.35
C ASN A 61 9.14 -3.85 -16.02
N GLY A 62 8.05 -4.48 -15.55
CA GLY A 62 6.69 -4.16 -15.93
C GLY A 62 6.08 -3.06 -15.04
N GLY A 63 4.90 -2.57 -15.46
CA GLY A 63 4.14 -1.52 -14.78
C GLY A 63 2.65 -1.58 -15.11
N PRO A 64 1.84 -0.59 -14.70
CA PRO A 64 0.44 -0.51 -15.11
C PRO A 64 0.31 -0.54 -16.65
N GLY A 65 -0.45 -1.51 -17.17
CA GLY A 65 -0.62 -1.71 -18.61
C GLY A 65 0.50 -2.47 -19.32
N ASN A 66 1.64 -2.70 -18.67
CA ASN A 66 2.78 -3.44 -19.21
C ASN A 66 3.14 -4.61 -18.28
N ALA A 67 3.11 -5.85 -18.79
CA ALA A 67 3.44 -7.02 -17.99
C ALA A 67 4.94 -7.07 -17.64
N GLY A 68 5.82 -6.64 -18.56
CA GLY A 68 7.25 -6.86 -18.45
C GLY A 68 7.62 -8.33 -18.67
N ASP A 69 8.90 -8.64 -18.54
CA ASP A 69 9.47 -9.99 -18.73
C ASP A 69 10.57 -10.34 -17.70
N ALA A 70 10.91 -9.39 -16.82
CA ALA A 70 11.91 -9.58 -15.77
C ALA A 70 11.33 -9.21 -14.41
N HIS A 71 11.15 -10.20 -13.54
CA HIS A 71 10.48 -10.08 -12.25
C HIS A 71 11.28 -10.77 -11.16
N TRP A 72 11.36 -10.14 -9.98
CA TRP A 72 12.26 -10.58 -8.93
C TRP A 72 11.62 -10.48 -7.54
N LEU A 73 11.97 -11.43 -6.69
CA LEU A 73 11.81 -11.33 -5.24
C LEU A 73 13.21 -11.21 -4.63
N CYS A 74 13.48 -10.08 -3.98
CA CYS A 74 14.78 -9.77 -3.39
C CYS A 74 14.65 -9.69 -1.86
N ALA A 75 15.64 -10.18 -1.14
CA ALA A 75 15.84 -9.87 0.28
C ALA A 75 16.95 -8.82 0.40
N LEU A 76 16.70 -7.74 1.14
CA LEU A 76 17.70 -6.77 1.51
C LEU A 76 17.91 -6.78 3.02
N ARG A 77 19.16 -6.82 3.47
CA ARG A 77 19.50 -6.64 4.88
C ARG A 77 19.52 -5.16 5.21
N ILE A 78 18.82 -4.79 6.27
CA ILE A 78 18.82 -3.43 6.82
C ILE A 78 19.94 -3.34 7.86
N ALA A 79 20.90 -2.46 7.65
CA ALA A 79 21.92 -2.16 8.64
C ALA A 79 21.36 -1.28 9.78
N PRO A 80 21.99 -1.22 10.96
CA PRO A 80 21.53 -0.37 12.06
C PRO A 80 21.43 1.13 11.72
N ASN A 81 22.19 1.60 10.72
CA ASN A 81 22.10 2.98 10.21
C ASN A 81 21.06 3.17 9.10
N GLY A 82 20.30 2.12 8.72
CA GLY A 82 19.29 2.16 7.67
C GLY A 82 19.80 1.84 6.26
N SER A 83 21.11 1.72 6.04
CA SER A 83 21.64 1.33 4.73
C SER A 83 21.21 -0.07 4.34
N LEU A 84 20.91 -0.26 3.04
CA LEU A 84 20.42 -1.52 2.48
C LEU A 84 21.54 -2.28 1.78
N HIS A 85 21.55 -3.60 1.96
CA HIS A 85 22.51 -4.50 1.31
C HIS A 85 21.78 -5.72 0.76
N LEU A 86 22.07 -6.12 -0.48
CA LEU A 86 21.51 -7.34 -1.05
C LEU A 86 21.86 -8.55 -0.16
N HIS A 87 20.86 -9.39 0.13
CA HIS A 87 20.99 -10.56 0.98
C HIS A 87 20.55 -11.81 0.22
N GLY A 88 21.51 -12.62 -0.20
CA GLY A 88 21.29 -13.73 -1.12
C GLY A 88 21.05 -13.28 -2.57
N ALA A 89 20.87 -14.24 -3.47
CA ALA A 89 20.58 -13.96 -4.87
C ALA A 89 19.10 -13.57 -5.04
N PRO A 90 18.77 -12.59 -5.92
CA PRO A 90 17.39 -12.34 -6.31
C PRO A 90 16.74 -13.59 -6.91
N LEU A 91 15.55 -13.93 -6.46
CA LEU A 91 14.76 -15.04 -6.99
C LEU A 91 13.90 -14.54 -8.15
N ALA A 92 14.04 -15.19 -9.32
CA ALA A 92 13.19 -14.89 -10.48
C ALA A 92 11.73 -15.31 -10.23
N LEU A 93 10.79 -14.40 -10.52
CA LEU A 93 9.36 -14.67 -10.47
C LEU A 93 8.80 -14.87 -11.89
N ARG A 94 7.71 -15.64 -12.01
CA ARG A 94 7.12 -15.96 -13.32
C ARG A 94 6.34 -14.79 -13.94
N TRP A 95 5.73 -13.95 -13.10
CA TRP A 95 4.84 -12.88 -13.55
C TRP A 95 5.15 -11.58 -12.78
N ARG A 96 4.62 -10.48 -13.27
CA ARG A 96 4.75 -9.19 -12.62
C ARG A 96 4.05 -9.23 -11.24
N PRO A 97 4.81 -9.13 -10.14
CA PRO A 97 4.22 -9.03 -8.82
C PRO A 97 3.58 -7.66 -8.63
N ILE A 98 2.54 -7.58 -7.79
CA ILE A 98 1.84 -6.34 -7.48
C ILE A 98 1.86 -6.04 -5.98
N HIS A 99 1.94 -7.06 -5.16
CA HIS A 99 2.01 -6.94 -3.70
C HIS A 99 2.79 -8.11 -3.11
N ILE A 100 3.42 -7.86 -1.97
CA ILE A 100 4.06 -8.88 -1.12
C ILE A 100 3.66 -8.65 0.32
N THR A 101 3.47 -9.72 1.08
CA THR A 101 3.39 -9.75 2.54
C THR A 101 4.21 -10.92 3.07
N LEU A 102 4.45 -10.94 4.38
CA LEU A 102 4.98 -12.10 5.07
C LEU A 102 3.92 -12.70 5.99
N ASP A 103 4.09 -13.97 6.33
CA ASP A 103 3.37 -14.56 7.45
C ASP A 103 3.89 -13.99 8.80
N MET A 104 3.16 -14.22 9.88
CA MET A 104 3.49 -13.62 11.17
C MET A 104 4.88 -14.01 11.71
N PRO A 105 5.34 -15.28 11.58
CA PRO A 105 6.71 -15.66 11.96
C PRO A 105 7.79 -15.10 11.01
N GLY A 106 7.43 -14.71 9.78
CA GLY A 106 8.39 -14.31 8.75
C GLY A 106 9.08 -15.49 8.06
N GLU A 107 8.44 -16.65 8.03
CA GLU A 107 8.96 -17.87 7.41
C GLU A 107 8.54 -18.04 5.95
N HIS A 108 7.54 -17.27 5.51
CA HIS A 108 7.04 -17.30 4.15
C HIS A 108 6.74 -15.89 3.62
N ALA A 109 7.18 -15.64 2.38
CA ALA A 109 6.77 -14.48 1.60
C ALA A 109 5.63 -14.89 0.66
N ILE A 110 4.51 -14.16 0.70
CA ILE A 110 3.33 -14.39 -0.14
C ILE A 110 3.24 -13.24 -1.14
N VAL A 111 3.29 -13.55 -2.43
CA VAL A 111 3.31 -12.58 -3.53
C VAL A 111 2.02 -12.68 -4.32
N ALA A 112 1.33 -11.56 -4.53
CA ALA A 112 0.14 -11.47 -5.35
C ALA A 112 0.47 -10.95 -6.76
N TYR A 113 -0.21 -11.51 -7.76
CA TYR A 113 -0.07 -11.17 -9.19
C TYR A 113 -1.44 -10.85 -9.77
N ASN A 114 -1.53 -9.78 -10.55
CA ASN A 114 -2.81 -9.38 -11.15
C ASN A 114 -3.04 -9.95 -12.56
N LYS A 115 -2.00 -10.37 -13.24
CA LYS A 115 -2.08 -10.93 -14.61
C LYS A 115 -0.96 -11.95 -14.83
N PRO A 116 -1.27 -13.27 -14.81
CA PRO A 116 -2.55 -13.84 -14.38
C PRO A 116 -2.89 -13.47 -12.93
N SER A 117 -4.19 -13.49 -12.58
CA SER A 117 -4.61 -13.32 -11.20
C SER A 117 -4.25 -14.58 -10.42
N THR A 118 -3.26 -14.50 -9.55
CA THR A 118 -2.74 -15.65 -8.78
C THR A 118 -1.89 -15.20 -7.60
N VAL A 119 -1.41 -16.16 -6.83
CA VAL A 119 -0.45 -15.96 -5.74
C VAL A 119 0.66 -17.01 -5.81
N SER A 120 1.85 -16.65 -5.34
CA SER A 120 2.91 -17.62 -5.01
C SER A 120 3.36 -17.44 -3.57
N VAL A 121 3.87 -18.51 -2.98
CA VAL A 121 4.42 -18.50 -1.62
C VAL A 121 5.84 -19.01 -1.67
N HIS A 122 6.77 -18.29 -1.07
CA HIS A 122 8.18 -18.63 -1.04
C HIS A 122 8.67 -18.76 0.39
N ARG A 123 9.43 -19.80 0.67
CA ARG A 123 10.06 -19.99 1.98
C ARG A 123 11.08 -18.88 2.24
N ILE A 124 11.18 -18.47 3.48
CA ILE A 124 12.27 -17.65 3.99
C ILE A 124 13.12 -18.54 4.88
N ALA A 125 14.39 -18.66 4.57
CA ALA A 125 15.33 -19.43 5.37
C ALA A 125 15.62 -18.71 6.72
N ARG A 126 16.16 -19.44 7.68
CA ARG A 126 16.50 -18.89 9.02
C ARG A 126 17.48 -17.72 8.97
N ASP A 127 18.32 -17.67 7.95
CA ASP A 127 19.26 -16.56 7.71
C ASP A 127 18.60 -15.35 7.05
N GLY A 128 17.33 -15.44 6.62
CA GLY A 128 16.56 -14.39 5.95
C GLY A 128 16.61 -14.44 4.42
N THR A 129 17.31 -15.40 3.81
CA THR A 129 17.34 -15.54 2.36
C THR A 129 16.01 -16.08 1.82
N VAL A 130 15.65 -15.65 0.60
CA VAL A 130 14.46 -16.17 -0.10
C VAL A 130 14.78 -17.55 -0.66
N GLY A 131 13.92 -18.52 -0.36
CA GLY A 131 14.05 -19.92 -0.75
C GLY A 131 13.02 -20.36 -1.79
N ALA A 132 12.85 -21.68 -1.89
CA ALA A 132 11.99 -22.31 -2.87
C ALA A 132 10.51 -21.94 -2.71
N GLU A 133 9.80 -21.98 -3.83
CA GLU A 133 8.33 -21.83 -3.87
C GLU A 133 7.64 -23.02 -3.18
N VAL A 134 6.63 -22.72 -2.39
CA VAL A 134 5.73 -23.71 -1.80
C VAL A 134 4.61 -23.98 -2.79
N ALA A 135 4.51 -25.20 -3.29
CA ALA A 135 3.48 -25.57 -4.25
C ALA A 135 2.08 -25.33 -3.68
N GLN A 136 1.25 -24.62 -4.43
CA GLN A 136 -0.16 -24.39 -4.12
C GLN A 136 -1.05 -25.35 -4.92
N ALA A 137 -2.28 -25.57 -4.45
CA ALA A 137 -3.24 -26.38 -5.17
C ALA A 137 -3.62 -25.68 -6.50
N PRO A 138 -3.74 -26.43 -7.63
CA PRO A 138 -4.17 -25.85 -8.92
C PRO A 138 -5.57 -25.22 -8.86
N SER A 139 -6.39 -25.62 -7.90
CA SER A 139 -7.76 -25.10 -7.66
C SER A 139 -7.78 -23.83 -6.81
N LEU A 140 -6.63 -23.24 -6.46
CA LEU A 140 -6.59 -22.01 -5.68
C LEU A 140 -7.22 -20.86 -6.50
N ASP A 141 -8.32 -20.32 -5.98
CA ASP A 141 -9.07 -19.24 -6.61
C ASP A 141 -8.59 -17.87 -6.11
N ALA A 142 -7.86 -17.16 -6.93
CA ALA A 142 -7.38 -15.81 -6.64
C ALA A 142 -8.35 -14.69 -7.09
N GLY A 143 -9.52 -15.03 -7.61
CA GLY A 143 -10.47 -14.08 -8.18
C GLY A 143 -9.91 -13.34 -9.40
N THR A 144 -10.45 -12.16 -9.70
CA THR A 144 -10.01 -11.33 -10.82
C THR A 144 -9.18 -10.16 -10.32
N TYR A 145 -7.98 -10.00 -10.85
CA TYR A 145 -7.05 -8.94 -10.49
C TYR A 145 -6.67 -8.98 -9.00
N ALA A 146 -5.99 -10.03 -8.56
CA ALA A 146 -5.42 -10.08 -7.21
C ALA A 146 -4.48 -8.88 -6.99
N HIS A 147 -4.83 -8.01 -6.05
CA HIS A 147 -4.16 -6.73 -5.84
C HIS A 147 -3.33 -6.68 -4.56
N GLN A 148 -3.85 -7.22 -3.47
CA GLN A 148 -3.16 -7.27 -2.19
C GLN A 148 -3.39 -8.62 -1.52
N VAL A 149 -2.40 -9.09 -0.78
CA VAL A 149 -2.55 -10.24 0.12
C VAL A 149 -2.07 -9.84 1.51
N ARG A 150 -2.82 -10.16 2.56
CA ARG A 150 -2.46 -9.92 3.96
C ARG A 150 -2.74 -11.16 4.78
N VAL A 151 -1.76 -11.57 5.58
CA VAL A 151 -1.98 -12.62 6.59
C VAL A 151 -2.58 -11.99 7.83
N ALA A 152 -3.64 -12.61 8.36
CA ALA A 152 -4.29 -12.17 9.59
C ALA A 152 -3.35 -12.30 10.80
N PRO A 153 -3.55 -11.51 11.87
CA PRO A 153 -2.72 -11.60 13.08
C PRO A 153 -2.69 -12.98 13.73
N SER A 154 -3.70 -13.79 13.51
CA SER A 154 -3.76 -15.21 13.96
C SER A 154 -2.77 -16.14 13.25
N ASN A 155 -2.23 -15.74 12.11
CA ASN A 155 -1.43 -16.56 11.20
C ASN A 155 -2.17 -17.80 10.64
N ARG A 156 -3.52 -17.81 10.68
CA ARG A 156 -4.35 -18.94 10.21
C ARG A 156 -5.15 -18.65 8.95
N VAL A 157 -5.30 -17.38 8.60
CA VAL A 157 -6.05 -16.92 7.43
C VAL A 157 -5.22 -15.87 6.67
N ALA A 158 -5.23 -15.97 5.36
CA ALA A 158 -4.78 -14.91 4.48
C ALA A 158 -5.99 -14.30 3.75
N ILE A 159 -6.04 -12.98 3.67
CA ILE A 159 -7.04 -12.25 2.89
C ILE A 159 -6.38 -11.82 1.59
N LEU A 160 -6.88 -12.35 0.46
CA LEU A 160 -6.49 -11.93 -0.87
C LEU A 160 -7.55 -10.99 -1.43
N VAL A 161 -7.15 -9.80 -1.77
CA VAL A 161 -8.02 -8.76 -2.31
C VAL A 161 -8.01 -8.87 -3.83
N ALA A 162 -9.08 -9.39 -4.41
CA ALA A 162 -9.33 -9.42 -5.85
C ALA A 162 -10.11 -8.15 -6.24
N ARG A 163 -9.45 -7.23 -6.92
CA ARG A 163 -10.01 -5.89 -7.19
C ARG A 163 -11.10 -5.90 -8.25
N GLY A 164 -11.11 -6.89 -9.14
CA GLY A 164 -11.88 -6.84 -10.37
C GLY A 164 -11.32 -5.79 -11.35
N ASN A 165 -12.02 -5.58 -12.45
CA ASN A 165 -11.68 -4.55 -13.43
C ASN A 165 -12.91 -3.70 -13.77
N ASP A 166 -12.69 -2.42 -14.09
CA ASP A 166 -13.74 -1.55 -14.62
C ASP A 166 -14.20 -2.05 -16.00
N ALA A 167 -15.45 -1.75 -16.32
CA ALA A 167 -15.92 -1.84 -17.69
C ALA A 167 -15.08 -0.93 -18.59
N ALA A 168 -14.69 -1.41 -19.76
CA ALA A 168 -13.88 -0.66 -20.70
C ALA A 168 -14.24 -0.98 -22.14
N GLY A 169 -14.80 -0.01 -22.85
CA GLY A 169 -15.35 -0.23 -24.19
C GLY A 169 -16.45 -1.29 -24.18
N ALA A 170 -16.30 -2.34 -24.98
CA ALA A 170 -17.26 -3.47 -25.03
C ALA A 170 -17.03 -4.52 -23.93
N ARG A 171 -15.95 -4.41 -23.13
CA ARG A 171 -15.68 -5.35 -22.04
C ARG A 171 -16.50 -4.95 -20.81
N PRO A 172 -17.37 -5.85 -20.29
CA PRO A 172 -18.11 -5.59 -19.05
C PRO A 172 -17.16 -5.46 -17.85
N GLU A 173 -17.68 -4.99 -16.72
CA GLU A 173 -17.01 -5.03 -15.45
C GLU A 173 -16.67 -6.48 -15.05
N ASP A 174 -15.47 -6.71 -14.52
CA ASP A 174 -15.14 -7.96 -13.83
C ASP A 174 -15.37 -7.79 -12.32
N PRO A 175 -15.97 -8.79 -11.64
CA PRO A 175 -16.31 -8.68 -10.23
C PRO A 175 -15.07 -8.63 -9.33
N GLY A 176 -15.18 -7.85 -8.26
CA GLY A 176 -14.22 -7.84 -7.17
C GLY A 176 -14.61 -8.77 -6.03
N ALA A 177 -13.66 -9.15 -5.19
CA ALA A 177 -13.91 -10.01 -4.04
C ALA A 177 -12.83 -9.87 -2.96
N LEU A 178 -13.19 -10.22 -1.73
CA LEU A 178 -12.24 -10.57 -0.68
C LEU A 178 -12.24 -12.09 -0.56
N LYS A 179 -11.10 -12.72 -0.87
CA LYS A 179 -10.91 -14.17 -0.75
C LYS A 179 -10.25 -14.46 0.60
N LEU A 180 -10.97 -15.09 1.49
CA LEU A 180 -10.42 -15.62 2.72
C LEU A 180 -9.85 -17.00 2.41
N LEU A 181 -8.59 -17.19 2.67
CA LEU A 181 -7.85 -18.41 2.40
C LEU A 181 -7.33 -18.95 3.74
N ASP A 182 -7.65 -20.19 4.07
CA ASP A 182 -6.99 -20.85 5.20
C ASP A 182 -5.50 -20.90 4.92
N TYR A 183 -4.70 -20.52 5.92
CA TYR A 183 -3.25 -20.46 5.81
C TYR A 183 -2.59 -21.41 6.80
N ARG A 184 -1.74 -22.27 6.29
CA ARG A 184 -0.94 -23.17 7.12
C ARG A 184 0.38 -23.53 6.45
N ASP A 185 1.50 -23.21 7.11
CA ASP A 185 2.86 -23.60 6.68
C ASP A 185 3.16 -23.26 5.21
N GLY A 186 2.78 -22.06 4.77
CA GLY A 186 2.95 -21.59 3.39
C GLY A 186 1.90 -22.11 2.41
N ARG A 187 0.92 -22.91 2.82
CA ARG A 187 -0.17 -23.38 1.96
C ARG A 187 -1.42 -22.54 2.15
N LEU A 188 -2.06 -22.23 1.04
CA LEU A 188 -3.29 -21.46 0.94
C LEU A 188 -4.40 -22.39 0.43
N ILE A 189 -5.56 -22.37 1.09
CA ILE A 189 -6.72 -23.19 0.75
C ILE A 189 -7.95 -22.27 0.70
N ASN A 190 -8.76 -22.37 -0.36
CA ASN A 190 -9.99 -21.59 -0.47
C ASN A 190 -10.91 -21.89 0.70
N ALA A 191 -11.35 -20.86 1.42
CA ALA A 191 -12.30 -20.98 2.53
C ALA A 191 -13.59 -20.23 2.22
N VAL A 192 -13.54 -18.88 2.12
CA VAL A 192 -14.71 -18.05 1.92
C VAL A 192 -14.42 -16.98 0.84
N THR A 193 -15.40 -16.73 -0.01
CA THR A 193 -15.41 -15.58 -0.93
C THR A 193 -16.47 -14.59 -0.48
N ILE A 194 -16.08 -13.35 -0.25
CA ILE A 194 -16.98 -12.24 0.08
C ILE A 194 -17.01 -11.30 -1.10
N ALA A 195 -18.16 -11.20 -1.73
CA ALA A 195 -18.39 -10.44 -2.96
C ALA A 195 -19.81 -9.81 -2.91
N PRO A 196 -20.00 -8.70 -2.20
CA PRO A 196 -21.30 -8.01 -2.17
C PRO A 196 -21.80 -7.72 -3.59
N ALA A 197 -23.08 -7.89 -3.83
CA ALA A 197 -23.70 -7.78 -5.16
C ALA A 197 -22.97 -8.62 -6.24
N ASP A 198 -22.61 -9.86 -5.90
CA ASP A 198 -21.82 -10.77 -6.75
C ASP A 198 -20.46 -10.17 -7.20
N GLY A 199 -19.98 -9.17 -6.48
CA GLY A 199 -18.72 -8.47 -6.73
C GLY A 199 -18.82 -7.30 -7.73
N TYR A 200 -19.98 -7.06 -8.31
CA TYR A 200 -20.20 -5.91 -9.18
C TYR A 200 -20.38 -4.62 -8.37
N GLY A 201 -19.72 -3.54 -8.82
CA GLY A 201 -19.65 -2.33 -8.01
C GLY A 201 -18.79 -2.47 -6.73
N PHE A 202 -18.08 -3.59 -6.57
CA PHE A 202 -17.21 -3.87 -5.45
C PHE A 202 -15.74 -3.97 -5.93
N GLY A 203 -14.98 -2.88 -5.76
CA GLY A 203 -13.60 -2.78 -6.23
C GLY A 203 -12.61 -2.66 -5.06
N PRO A 204 -12.47 -3.70 -4.19
CA PRO A 204 -11.58 -3.61 -3.04
C PRO A 204 -10.13 -3.52 -3.50
N ARG A 205 -9.31 -2.74 -2.77
CA ARG A 205 -7.91 -2.52 -3.15
C ARG A 205 -6.93 -2.86 -2.04
N HIS A 206 -7.09 -2.25 -0.88
CA HIS A 206 -6.26 -2.50 0.29
C HIS A 206 -7.12 -2.84 1.50
N VAL A 207 -6.56 -3.70 2.34
CA VAL A 207 -7.10 -4.00 3.66
C VAL A 207 -6.06 -3.74 4.74
N ASP A 208 -6.52 -3.34 5.93
CA ASP A 208 -5.71 -3.32 7.13
C ASP A 208 -6.53 -3.71 8.36
N PHE A 209 -5.87 -4.38 9.31
CA PHE A 209 -6.51 -4.84 10.52
C PHE A 209 -6.46 -3.76 11.60
N HIS A 210 -7.52 -3.64 12.36
CA HIS A 210 -7.46 -2.89 13.61
C HIS A 210 -6.47 -3.58 14.59
N PRO A 211 -5.58 -2.83 15.24
CA PRO A 211 -4.49 -3.43 16.02
C PRO A 211 -4.95 -4.27 17.23
N SER A 212 -6.17 -4.08 17.74
CA SER A 212 -6.64 -4.75 18.96
C SER A 212 -8.14 -5.05 19.02
N ARG A 213 -8.91 -4.70 18.00
CA ARG A 213 -10.37 -4.88 17.95
C ARG A 213 -10.76 -5.71 16.73
N PRO A 214 -11.94 -6.34 16.70
CA PRO A 214 -12.36 -7.22 15.62
C PRO A 214 -12.84 -6.45 14.38
N TRP A 215 -12.03 -5.50 13.91
CA TRP A 215 -12.34 -4.72 12.73
C TRP A 215 -11.30 -4.89 11.64
N LEU A 216 -11.77 -4.98 10.41
CA LEU A 216 -10.98 -4.93 9.18
C LEU A 216 -11.45 -3.75 8.35
N TYR A 217 -10.52 -2.93 7.91
CA TYR A 217 -10.76 -1.79 7.05
C TYR A 217 -10.44 -2.15 5.61
N VAL A 218 -11.29 -1.73 4.67
CA VAL A 218 -11.13 -2.01 3.24
C VAL A 218 -11.33 -0.72 2.44
N SER A 219 -10.35 -0.32 1.66
CA SER A 219 -10.54 0.76 0.68
C SER A 219 -11.08 0.19 -0.63
N LEU A 220 -12.18 0.76 -1.14
CA LEU A 220 -12.72 0.45 -2.46
C LEU A 220 -12.18 1.45 -3.48
N GLU A 221 -11.29 0.99 -4.37
CA GLU A 221 -10.55 1.86 -5.29
C GLU A 221 -11.49 2.64 -6.21
N ARG A 222 -12.41 1.93 -6.86
CA ARG A 222 -13.27 2.48 -7.91
C ARG A 222 -14.40 3.32 -7.36
N GLN A 223 -14.92 2.95 -6.19
CA GLN A 223 -16.08 3.57 -5.56
C GLN A 223 -15.68 4.77 -4.69
N ASN A 224 -14.39 4.90 -4.29
CA ASN A 224 -13.92 5.85 -3.31
C ASN A 224 -14.64 5.71 -1.95
N LEU A 225 -14.76 4.47 -1.46
CA LEU A 225 -15.40 4.16 -0.20
C LEU A 225 -14.41 3.52 0.79
N LEU A 226 -14.62 3.78 2.06
CA LEU A 226 -14.11 3.00 3.18
C LEU A 226 -15.21 2.05 3.63
N HIS A 227 -14.92 0.76 3.62
CA HIS A 227 -15.74 -0.24 4.30
C HIS A 227 -15.08 -0.68 5.59
N VAL A 228 -15.86 -0.81 6.67
CA VAL A 228 -15.45 -1.41 7.94
C VAL A 228 -16.17 -2.73 8.10
N TRP A 229 -15.41 -3.79 8.28
CA TRP A 229 -15.95 -5.15 8.41
C TRP A 229 -15.69 -5.68 9.81
N ARG A 230 -16.63 -6.44 10.36
CA ARG A 230 -16.33 -7.25 11.54
C ARG A 230 -15.47 -8.44 11.10
N PHE A 231 -14.31 -8.57 11.71
CA PHE A 231 -13.39 -9.69 11.50
C PHE A 231 -12.98 -10.23 12.87
N GLU A 232 -13.56 -11.36 13.25
CA GLU A 232 -13.40 -11.91 14.59
C GLU A 232 -13.17 -13.43 14.51
N HIS A 233 -12.17 -13.92 15.22
CA HIS A 233 -11.79 -15.35 15.22
C HIS A 233 -11.57 -15.91 13.79
N ASP A 234 -10.97 -15.10 12.91
CA ASP A 234 -10.71 -15.43 11.50
C ASP A 234 -11.97 -15.54 10.62
N VAL A 235 -13.10 -15.11 11.13
CA VAL A 235 -14.38 -15.06 10.40
C VAL A 235 -14.73 -13.63 10.06
N MET A 236 -15.10 -13.39 8.81
CA MET A 236 -15.54 -12.10 8.31
C MET A 236 -17.05 -12.11 8.05
N GLY A 237 -17.72 -11.03 8.40
CA GLY A 237 -19.13 -10.85 8.07
C GLY A 237 -19.38 -10.88 6.56
N ALA A 238 -20.59 -11.22 6.14
CA ALA A 238 -20.95 -11.25 4.71
C ALA A 238 -21.14 -9.84 4.10
N VAL A 239 -21.42 -8.85 4.94
CA VAL A 239 -21.62 -7.44 4.55
C VAL A 239 -20.78 -6.54 5.45
N PRO A 240 -20.38 -5.34 4.99
CA PRO A 240 -19.67 -4.38 5.84
C PRO A 240 -20.60 -3.92 7.00
N ALA A 241 -19.99 -3.68 8.15
CA ALA A 241 -20.70 -3.06 9.28
C ALA A 241 -20.93 -1.58 9.03
N PHE A 242 -20.01 -0.91 8.32
CA PHE A 242 -20.10 0.50 7.97
C PHE A 242 -19.51 0.75 6.58
N GLU A 243 -20.11 1.70 5.88
CA GLU A 243 -19.63 2.26 4.63
C GLU A 243 -19.53 3.79 4.76
N HIS A 244 -18.48 4.39 4.20
CA HIS A 244 -18.28 5.82 4.27
C HIS A 244 -17.58 6.35 3.01
N ASP A 245 -18.03 7.49 2.50
CA ASP A 245 -17.37 8.20 1.42
C ASP A 245 -15.96 8.66 1.83
N LEU A 246 -15.01 8.53 0.91
CA LEU A 246 -13.65 9.03 1.07
C LEU A 246 -13.46 10.45 0.55
N LEU A 247 -14.37 10.94 -0.29
CA LEU A 247 -14.25 12.24 -0.92
C LEU A 247 -14.89 13.33 -0.07
N ALA A 248 -14.28 14.52 -0.07
CA ALA A 248 -14.83 15.70 0.57
C ALA A 248 -15.99 16.32 -0.23
N ALA A 249 -15.94 16.14 -1.57
CA ALA A 249 -16.93 16.64 -2.51
C ALA A 249 -17.30 15.56 -3.56
N PRO A 250 -18.43 15.67 -4.23
CA PRO A 250 -18.76 14.79 -5.35
C PRO A 250 -17.65 14.77 -6.39
N ARG A 251 -17.40 13.59 -6.96
CA ARG A 251 -16.37 13.40 -7.99
C ARG A 251 -16.51 14.43 -9.12
N ALA A 252 -15.45 15.16 -9.41
CA ALA A 252 -15.44 16.11 -10.50
C ALA A 252 -15.62 15.39 -11.85
N PRO A 253 -16.44 15.94 -12.78
CA PRO A 253 -16.61 15.37 -14.12
C PRO A 253 -15.28 15.21 -14.84
N GLY A 254 -15.03 14.00 -15.38
CA GLY A 254 -13.80 13.70 -16.12
C GLY A 254 -12.57 13.44 -15.26
N ALA A 255 -12.62 13.64 -13.95
CA ALA A 255 -11.52 13.31 -13.06
C ALA A 255 -11.39 11.77 -12.88
N ARG A 256 -10.19 11.27 -13.03
CA ARG A 256 -9.86 9.88 -12.67
C ARG A 256 -9.59 9.82 -11.17
N GLN A 257 -10.65 9.74 -10.39
CA GLN A 257 -10.62 9.72 -8.94
C GLN A 257 -10.69 8.29 -8.41
N VAL A 258 -9.70 7.88 -7.62
CA VAL A 258 -9.60 6.51 -7.09
C VAL A 258 -9.05 6.51 -5.66
N ALA A 259 -9.54 5.59 -4.83
CA ALA A 259 -8.95 5.38 -3.51
C ALA A 259 -7.57 4.72 -3.63
N GLY A 260 -6.73 4.95 -2.64
CA GLY A 260 -5.36 4.48 -2.58
C GLY A 260 -5.09 3.52 -1.42
N THR A 261 -3.89 3.67 -0.86
CA THR A 261 -3.43 2.97 0.34
C THR A 261 -4.30 3.31 1.54
N LEU A 262 -4.43 2.35 2.43
CA LEU A 262 -5.15 2.45 3.69
C LEU A 262 -4.27 1.93 4.82
N HIS A 263 -4.25 2.65 5.95
CA HIS A 263 -3.60 2.19 7.18
C HIS A 263 -4.40 2.57 8.43
N ALA A 264 -4.52 1.62 9.34
CA ALA A 264 -4.97 1.88 10.69
C ALA A 264 -3.83 2.50 11.52
N HIS A 265 -4.16 3.50 12.34
CA HIS A 265 -3.21 4.05 13.30
C HIS A 265 -2.85 3.00 14.36
N PRO A 266 -1.58 2.91 14.82
CA PRO A 266 -1.15 1.93 15.82
C PRO A 266 -1.95 1.93 17.14
N ASN A 267 -2.55 3.07 17.52
CA ASN A 267 -3.40 3.16 18.72
C ASN A 267 -4.85 2.68 18.48
N GLY A 268 -5.23 2.33 17.25
CA GLY A 268 -6.57 1.87 16.87
C GLY A 268 -7.65 2.94 16.84
N ARG A 269 -7.34 4.21 17.14
CA ARG A 269 -8.36 5.29 17.21
C ARG A 269 -8.66 5.93 15.86
N PHE A 270 -7.78 5.74 14.87
CA PHE A 270 -7.88 6.43 13.59
C PHE A 270 -7.57 5.49 12.42
N VAL A 271 -8.14 5.82 11.26
CA VAL A 271 -7.84 5.19 9.96
C VAL A 271 -7.59 6.28 8.94
N TYR A 272 -6.56 6.07 8.12
CA TYR A 272 -6.15 6.96 7.05
C TYR A 272 -6.33 6.28 5.71
N VAL A 273 -6.87 6.99 4.72
CA VAL A 273 -7.05 6.47 3.36
C VAL A 273 -6.65 7.53 2.35
N ALA A 274 -5.78 7.18 1.42
CA ALA A 274 -5.38 8.10 0.36
C ALA A 274 -6.46 8.19 -0.73
N ASN A 275 -6.83 9.41 -1.09
CA ASN A 275 -7.57 9.73 -2.31
C ASN A 275 -6.58 10.27 -3.35
N ARG A 276 -6.68 9.80 -4.58
CA ARG A 276 -5.77 10.20 -5.64
C ARG A 276 -6.51 10.42 -6.96
N SER A 277 -6.16 11.52 -7.61
CA SER A 277 -6.55 11.81 -8.97
C SER A 277 -5.29 12.16 -9.76
N TYR A 278 -5.01 11.40 -10.83
CA TYR A 278 -3.83 11.58 -11.67
C TYR A 278 -4.15 11.41 -13.15
N GLY A 279 -5.42 11.51 -13.51
CA GLY A 279 -5.86 11.52 -14.89
C GLY A 279 -5.34 12.74 -15.64
N THR A 280 -5.03 12.57 -16.91
CA THR A 280 -4.57 13.64 -17.78
C THR A 280 -5.41 13.73 -19.05
N ALA A 281 -5.43 14.89 -19.65
CA ALA A 281 -6.03 15.14 -20.96
C ALA A 281 -5.18 16.12 -21.77
N GLU A 282 -5.24 16.00 -23.08
CA GLU A 282 -4.61 16.98 -23.99
C GLU A 282 -5.41 18.31 -23.97
N ARG A 283 -4.72 19.41 -23.71
CA ARG A 283 -5.26 20.77 -23.77
C ARG A 283 -4.22 21.71 -24.40
N ASP A 284 -4.56 22.28 -25.52
CA ASP A 284 -3.69 23.22 -26.28
C ASP A 284 -2.29 22.63 -26.56
N GLY A 285 -2.21 21.34 -26.88
CA GLY A 285 -0.97 20.64 -27.20
C GLY A 285 -0.13 20.21 -25.97
N GLU A 286 -0.66 20.35 -24.77
CA GLU A 286 -0.02 19.88 -23.53
C GLU A 286 -0.87 18.83 -22.83
N THR A 287 -0.23 17.77 -22.32
CA THR A 287 -0.87 16.77 -21.46
C THR A 287 -0.93 17.32 -20.05
N VAL A 288 -2.12 17.69 -19.57
CA VAL A 288 -2.32 18.31 -18.25
C VAL A 288 -3.28 17.51 -17.39
N TRP A 289 -3.13 17.65 -16.08
CA TRP A 289 -4.00 17.03 -15.07
C TRP A 289 -5.47 17.45 -15.24
N THR A 290 -6.40 16.51 -15.04
CA THR A 290 -7.85 16.72 -15.20
C THR A 290 -8.59 17.13 -13.93
N GLY A 291 -7.87 17.37 -12.83
CA GLY A 291 -8.47 17.73 -11.55
C GLY A 291 -8.86 16.52 -10.67
N GLY A 292 -9.46 16.82 -9.53
CA GLY A 292 -9.89 15.86 -8.51
C GLY A 292 -9.15 16.03 -7.18
N GLU A 293 -9.47 15.17 -6.21
CA GLU A 293 -8.89 15.24 -4.87
C GLU A 293 -7.59 14.43 -4.75
N ASN A 294 -6.59 15.00 -4.10
CA ASN A 294 -5.30 14.39 -3.78
C ASN A 294 -5.00 14.63 -2.29
N ASN A 295 -5.65 13.86 -1.43
CA ASN A 295 -5.63 14.03 0.02
C ASN A 295 -5.53 12.71 0.76
N ILE A 296 -5.36 12.79 2.08
CA ILE A 296 -5.57 11.70 3.01
C ILE A 296 -6.87 11.95 3.74
N ALA A 297 -7.88 11.11 3.52
CA ALA A 297 -9.10 11.09 4.34
C ALA A 297 -8.77 10.47 5.69
N VAL A 298 -9.09 11.19 6.78
CA VAL A 298 -8.83 10.79 8.16
C VAL A 298 -10.14 10.49 8.86
N PHE A 299 -10.23 9.29 9.43
CA PHE A 299 -11.41 8.85 10.18
C PHE A 299 -11.05 8.61 11.64
N ALA A 300 -11.87 9.16 12.54
CA ALA A 300 -11.91 8.69 13.92
C ALA A 300 -12.79 7.45 14.01
N ILE A 301 -12.34 6.46 14.77
CA ILE A 301 -13.05 5.18 14.96
C ILE A 301 -13.65 5.16 16.37
N ASP A 302 -14.94 4.98 16.44
CA ASP A 302 -15.61 4.80 17.73
C ASP A 302 -15.10 3.49 18.40
N PRO A 303 -14.54 3.56 19.61
CA PRO A 303 -13.90 2.39 20.22
C PRO A 303 -14.90 1.32 20.67
N ALA A 304 -16.17 1.63 20.80
CA ALA A 304 -17.20 0.69 21.22
C ALA A 304 -17.86 0.00 20.02
N THR A 305 -18.17 0.77 18.97
CA THR A 305 -18.95 0.28 17.82
C THR A 305 -18.12 -0.01 16.59
N GLY A 306 -16.93 0.61 16.45
CA GLY A 306 -16.10 0.56 15.24
C GLY A 306 -16.57 1.53 14.15
N ALA A 307 -17.60 2.37 14.42
CA ALA A 307 -18.13 3.31 13.45
C ALA A 307 -17.08 4.36 13.06
N PRO A 308 -16.80 4.57 11.76
CA PRO A 308 -15.91 5.63 11.29
C PRO A 308 -16.63 6.96 11.21
N THR A 309 -15.97 8.03 11.61
CA THR A 309 -16.42 9.42 11.40
C THR A 309 -15.29 10.18 10.72
N VAL A 310 -15.54 10.76 9.54
CA VAL A 310 -14.53 11.59 8.87
C VAL A 310 -14.26 12.84 9.70
N ILE A 311 -12.98 13.11 9.97
CA ILE A 311 -12.55 14.28 10.74
C ILE A 311 -11.71 15.25 9.94
N GLN A 312 -11.12 14.80 8.80
CA GLN A 312 -10.31 15.65 7.95
C GLN A 312 -10.13 15.02 6.55
N HIS A 313 -9.96 15.89 5.54
CA HIS A 313 -9.34 15.57 4.26
C HIS A 313 -8.07 16.41 4.17
N ALA A 314 -6.91 15.80 4.44
CA ALA A 314 -5.63 16.50 4.48
C ALA A 314 -5.00 16.51 3.07
N ASP A 315 -4.89 17.70 2.46
CA ASP A 315 -4.24 17.88 1.16
C ASP A 315 -2.77 17.42 1.23
N THR A 316 -2.28 16.70 0.22
CA THR A 316 -0.90 16.24 0.14
C THR A 316 0.04 17.22 -0.55
N GLY A 317 -0.46 18.36 -1.00
CA GLY A 317 0.31 19.42 -1.66
C GLY A 317 0.95 18.97 -2.98
N GLY A 318 0.41 17.95 -3.63
CA GLY A 318 0.89 17.37 -4.88
C GLY A 318 -0.19 16.53 -5.55
N VAL A 319 0.16 15.74 -6.57
CA VAL A 319 -0.80 14.97 -7.35
C VAL A 319 -0.49 13.48 -7.24
N GLY A 320 -1.54 12.68 -7.01
CA GLY A 320 -1.48 11.23 -6.96
C GLY A 320 -0.78 10.66 -5.72
N PRO A 321 -1.27 10.88 -4.48
CA PRO A 321 -0.74 10.21 -3.29
C PRO A 321 -1.00 8.70 -3.38
N ARG A 322 -0.06 7.97 -4.01
CA ARG A 322 -0.21 6.55 -4.29
C ARG A 322 -0.08 5.69 -3.06
N CYS A 323 0.87 6.02 -2.22
CA CYS A 323 1.13 5.33 -0.95
C CYS A 323 1.51 6.35 0.13
N PHE A 324 1.27 5.96 1.35
CA PHE A 324 1.75 6.64 2.53
C PHE A 324 2.12 5.62 3.60
N ALA A 325 2.86 6.06 4.61
CA ALA A 325 3.20 5.23 5.77
C ALA A 325 3.18 6.09 7.03
N LEU A 326 2.85 5.44 8.15
CA LEU A 326 3.00 5.99 9.50
C LEU A 326 4.33 5.54 10.10
N ASP A 327 4.93 6.35 10.96
CA ASP A 327 6.01 5.86 11.82
C ASP A 327 5.45 4.81 12.82
N PRO A 328 6.30 3.97 13.42
CA PRO A 328 5.83 2.90 14.31
C PRO A 328 5.00 3.36 15.52
N ALA A 329 5.19 4.61 15.97
CA ALA A 329 4.42 5.21 17.05
C ALA A 329 3.17 5.97 16.59
N GLY A 330 3.02 6.17 15.27
CA GLY A 330 1.90 6.89 14.67
C GLY A 330 1.94 8.41 14.85
N ARG A 331 3.11 9.00 15.14
CA ARG A 331 3.26 10.45 15.36
C ARG A 331 3.58 11.22 14.08
N LEU A 332 4.01 10.51 13.05
CA LEU A 332 4.39 11.05 11.76
C LEU A 332 3.78 10.22 10.64
N LEU A 333 3.25 10.90 9.62
CA LEU A 333 2.79 10.28 8.39
C LEU A 333 3.54 10.92 7.21
N VAL A 334 4.01 10.08 6.28
CA VAL A 334 4.58 10.56 5.01
C VAL A 334 3.76 10.03 3.86
N ALA A 335 3.32 10.91 2.96
CA ALA A 335 2.60 10.55 1.73
C ALA A 335 3.47 10.81 0.51
N ALA A 336 3.47 9.86 -0.44
CA ALA A 336 4.19 9.96 -1.70
C ALA A 336 3.25 10.34 -2.85
N ASN A 337 3.39 11.56 -3.35
CA ASN A 337 2.84 12.00 -4.62
C ASN A 337 3.75 11.45 -5.73
N PHE A 338 3.27 10.42 -6.43
CA PHE A 338 4.13 9.40 -7.01
C PHE A 338 4.81 9.75 -8.34
N MET A 339 4.38 10.81 -9.01
CA MET A 339 4.90 11.19 -10.34
C MET A 339 4.83 12.68 -10.59
N PRO A 340 5.72 13.25 -11.39
CA PRO A 340 5.58 14.62 -11.86
C PRO A 340 4.40 14.72 -12.83
N ILE A 341 3.71 15.83 -12.80
CA ILE A 341 2.54 16.10 -13.66
C ILE A 341 2.42 17.58 -13.97
N LYS A 342 1.92 17.91 -15.15
CA LYS A 342 1.57 19.30 -15.49
C LYS A 342 0.18 19.65 -14.98
N VAL A 343 0.09 20.76 -14.28
CA VAL A 343 -1.17 21.31 -13.75
C VAL A 343 -1.44 22.66 -14.41
N ARG A 344 -2.66 22.85 -14.87
CA ARG A 344 -3.08 24.12 -15.47
C ARG A 344 -4.04 24.86 -14.54
N GLU A 345 -3.59 26.01 -14.05
CA GLU A 345 -4.37 26.89 -13.18
C GLU A 345 -4.35 28.32 -13.72
N ALA A 346 -5.49 28.98 -13.73
CA ALA A 346 -5.66 30.37 -14.20
C ALA A 346 -5.01 30.62 -15.60
N GLY A 347 -5.09 29.64 -16.51
CA GLY A 347 -4.54 29.73 -17.86
C GLY A 347 -3.02 29.53 -17.96
N ARG A 348 -2.34 29.21 -16.87
CA ARG A 348 -0.89 28.91 -16.85
C ARG A 348 -0.67 27.44 -16.56
N THR A 349 0.23 26.81 -17.29
CA THR A 349 0.70 25.44 -17.03
C THR A 349 1.97 25.50 -16.20
N GLN A 350 2.02 24.68 -15.14
CA GLN A 350 3.18 24.51 -14.27
C GLN A 350 3.48 23.05 -14.07
N ASP A 351 4.77 22.71 -13.93
CA ASP A 351 5.21 21.37 -13.57
C ASP A 351 5.10 21.19 -12.05
N VAL A 352 4.36 20.17 -11.62
CA VAL A 352 4.26 19.74 -10.22
C VAL A 352 5.13 18.50 -10.06
N PRO A 353 6.19 18.54 -9.25
CA PRO A 353 7.12 17.43 -9.12
C PRO A 353 6.52 16.28 -8.29
N ALA A 354 7.13 15.10 -8.39
CA ALA A 354 6.92 14.05 -7.41
C ALA A 354 7.45 14.50 -6.04
N THR A 355 6.68 14.21 -4.96
CA THR A 355 7.03 14.73 -3.63
C THR A 355 6.76 13.73 -2.51
N LEU A 356 7.50 13.87 -1.41
CA LEU A 356 7.17 13.31 -0.11
C LEU A 356 6.59 14.43 0.77
N ALA A 357 5.30 14.33 1.10
CA ALA A 357 4.61 15.23 2.01
C ALA A 357 4.66 14.66 3.43
N VAL A 358 5.21 15.42 4.37
CA VAL A 358 5.45 14.99 5.74
C VAL A 358 4.48 15.68 6.67
N PHE A 359 3.73 14.89 7.41
CA PHE A 359 2.71 15.36 8.33
C PHE A 359 3.05 14.97 9.76
N ARG A 360 2.82 15.89 10.69
CA ARG A 360 2.65 15.58 12.10
C ARG A 360 1.26 15.02 12.32
N VAL A 361 1.17 13.94 13.07
CA VAL A 361 -0.11 13.38 13.52
C VAL A 361 -0.42 13.91 14.90
N GLY A 362 -1.55 14.60 15.05
CA GLY A 362 -2.04 15.10 16.33
C GLY A 362 -2.63 14.00 17.21
N ASP A 363 -2.78 14.25 18.51
CA ASP A 363 -3.44 13.35 19.45
C ASP A 363 -4.90 13.08 19.10
N ASP A 364 -5.51 13.98 18.33
CA ASP A 364 -6.86 13.89 17.76
C ASP A 364 -6.89 13.19 16.40
N GLY A 365 -5.75 12.70 15.92
CA GLY A 365 -5.56 11.99 14.66
C GLY A 365 -5.45 12.88 13.42
N ARG A 366 -5.64 14.20 13.55
CA ARG A 366 -5.53 15.13 12.44
C ARG A 366 -4.08 15.26 11.96
N LEU A 367 -3.94 15.53 10.67
CA LEU A 367 -2.69 15.70 9.98
C LEU A 367 -2.39 17.18 9.77
N THR A 368 -1.20 17.62 10.21
CA THR A 368 -0.67 18.95 9.90
C THR A 368 0.54 18.79 9.00
N MET A 369 0.47 19.30 7.76
CA MET A 369 1.61 19.26 6.84
C MET A 369 2.71 20.20 7.34
N GLU A 370 3.87 19.63 7.63
CA GLU A 370 5.03 20.38 8.13
C GLU A 370 6.07 20.64 7.05
N ARG A 371 6.27 19.65 6.16
CA ARG A 371 7.30 19.72 5.12
C ARG A 371 6.88 18.99 3.87
N ARG A 372 7.50 19.38 2.76
CA ARG A 372 7.41 18.69 1.47
C ARG A 372 8.79 18.62 0.85
N TYR A 373 9.17 17.45 0.39
CA TYR A 373 10.46 17.19 -0.26
C TYR A 373 10.19 16.77 -1.70
N GLU A 374 10.83 17.44 -2.65
CA GLU A 374 10.83 16.99 -4.04
C GLU A 374 11.73 15.77 -4.20
N VAL A 375 11.25 14.82 -5.00
CA VAL A 375 12.00 13.59 -5.32
C VAL A 375 12.16 13.53 -6.83
N ASP A 376 13.41 13.59 -7.27
CA ASP A 376 13.71 13.34 -8.68
C ASP A 376 13.51 11.87 -8.99
N VAL A 377 12.48 11.57 -9.75
CA VAL A 377 12.15 10.22 -10.24
C VAL A 377 12.52 10.03 -11.71
N GLY A 378 13.05 11.07 -12.37
CA GLY A 378 13.33 11.05 -13.81
C GLY A 378 12.07 10.73 -14.62
N ARG A 379 12.11 9.62 -15.39
CA ARG A 379 10.96 9.11 -16.16
C ARG A 379 10.17 8.02 -15.40
N GLU A 380 10.61 7.67 -14.20
CA GLU A 380 10.04 6.63 -13.37
C GLU A 380 8.97 7.21 -12.43
N THR A 381 8.56 6.41 -11.44
CA THR A 381 7.58 6.82 -10.44
C THR A 381 7.99 6.33 -9.05
N MET A 382 7.52 6.99 -8.00
CA MET A 382 7.54 6.47 -6.62
C MET A 382 6.41 5.45 -6.47
N PHE A 383 6.61 4.23 -6.94
CA PHE A 383 5.56 3.23 -6.95
C PHE A 383 5.27 2.65 -5.57
N TRP A 384 6.26 2.62 -4.69
CA TRP A 384 6.19 2.19 -3.31
C TRP A 384 7.01 3.09 -2.39
N MET A 385 6.53 3.28 -1.18
CA MET A 385 7.23 3.92 -0.08
C MET A 385 6.79 3.28 1.24
N GLY A 386 7.70 3.19 2.22
CA GLY A 386 7.40 2.73 3.57
C GLY A 386 8.34 3.30 4.62
N ILE A 387 7.82 3.47 5.84
CA ILE A 387 8.61 3.77 7.04
C ILE A 387 8.75 2.47 7.81
N VAL A 388 9.97 2.08 8.12
CA VAL A 388 10.27 0.82 8.79
C VAL A 388 11.11 1.06 10.06
N PRO A 389 10.80 0.40 11.17
CA PRO A 389 11.65 0.43 12.34
C PRO A 389 13.02 -0.19 12.02
N LEU A 390 14.08 0.45 12.48
CA LEU A 390 15.43 -0.06 12.32
C LEU A 390 15.72 -1.21 13.30
N PRO A 391 16.60 -2.16 12.95
CA PRO A 391 17.09 -3.16 13.89
C PRO A 391 17.84 -2.49 15.03
N ASP A 392 17.83 -3.14 16.17
CA ASP A 392 18.68 -2.75 17.30
C ASP A 392 20.17 -2.83 16.90
N ALA A 393 20.99 -1.94 17.50
CA ALA A 393 22.42 -1.82 17.18
C ALA A 393 23.22 -3.05 17.63
#